data_b7f0fac3c4c1cda9405fa8a47c29a9cd
#
_entry.id   b7f0fac3c4c1cda9405fa8a47c29a9cd
#
_cell.length_a   1.000
_cell.length_b   1.000
_cell.length_c   1.000
_cell.angle_alpha   90.00
_cell.angle_beta   90.00
_cell.angle_gamma   90.00
#
_symmetry.space_group_name_H-M   'P 1'
#
loop_
_entity.id
_entity.type
_entity.pdbx_description
1 polymer ?
#
loop_
_entity_poly.entity_id
_entity_poly.type
_entity_poly.pdbx_seq_one_letter_code
_entity_poly.pdbx_strand_id
1 'polypeptide(L)'
;MAILLYVEDESTEGAMVAEHLAGCDECEAIAEEFRRAFAQLQHRDLMGYYSVPDGDRDALRAAVLREADHVTEESWSADAFVADLLARPLGTWDACFERQPERRTSWVARRLFEEVELELNRRPEYALHLIGVAERIASFLSDVECRSVLGDAWKHRSNALRHLGRYEEALDAAALAESFHASLVTGEFDLAQAQFARAGTLFKMTRYAEALEVLGTAAATLRNYGNSVPLAKTIMLDAAIRIEEGDVGMAQERWREVLPILKHLGDEVEQARVLANLAECNLRLGAYEQAMADAKSSVDRYRALHMEMESIRSEWTIGMVHLARGESDDGLAVLENAAAAFETLSMSGDAGFVKLDVCEELLRREEWNEAEVTARGLASLFIAAHVTTASTRALDFLRRSVENRQATAETVRYVREYVTADDPARRFEPPSVAVN
;
A
#
# COMPACT_ATOMS: atom_id res chain seq x y z
N MET A 1 24.21 18.88 -12.00
CA MET A 1 25.16 19.04 -13.14
C MET A 1 26.21 17.96 -13.20
N ALA A 2 27.03 17.74 -12.15
CA ALA A 2 28.04 16.67 -12.12
C ALA A 2 27.46 15.24 -12.30
N ILE A 3 26.26 14.97 -11.80
CA ILE A 3 25.57 13.67 -11.89
C ILE A 3 25.16 13.33 -13.34
N LEU A 4 24.74 14.29 -14.13
CA LEU A 4 24.41 14.11 -15.56
C LEU A 4 25.68 13.79 -16.39
N LEU A 5 26.82 14.41 -16.05
CA LEU A 5 28.11 14.14 -16.69
C LEU A 5 28.62 12.73 -16.38
N TYR A 6 28.34 12.21 -15.19
CA TYR A 6 28.72 10.84 -14.78
C TYR A 6 27.99 9.75 -15.58
N VAL A 7 26.75 9.99 -16.03
CA VAL A 7 25.96 9.01 -16.79
C VAL A 7 26.47 8.85 -18.23
N GLU A 8 27.20 9.83 -18.78
CA GLU A 8 27.62 9.85 -20.18
C GLU A 8 29.13 9.73 -20.42
N ASP A 9 30.01 9.88 -19.40
CA ASP A 9 31.47 10.00 -19.69
C ASP A 9 32.35 9.35 -18.61
N GLU A 10 33.32 8.53 -19.08
CA GLU A 10 34.42 7.94 -18.27
C GLU A 10 35.53 8.94 -17.93
N SER A 11 35.21 10.23 -17.80
CA SER A 11 36.21 11.29 -17.53
C SER A 11 36.61 11.35 -16.04
N THR A 12 37.71 12.04 -15.75
CA THR A 12 38.23 12.25 -14.38
C THR A 12 37.22 12.95 -13.45
N GLU A 13 36.30 13.77 -13.98
CA GLU A 13 35.20 14.39 -13.24
C GLU A 13 34.11 13.35 -12.87
N GLY A 14 33.87 12.38 -13.76
CA GLY A 14 32.97 11.25 -13.50
C GLY A 14 33.43 10.39 -12.31
N ALA A 15 34.73 10.20 -12.13
CA ALA A 15 35.29 9.43 -11.00
C ALA A 15 35.08 10.14 -9.65
N MET A 16 35.21 11.47 -9.59
CA MET A 16 34.95 12.26 -8.39
C MET A 16 33.45 12.25 -8.01
N VAL A 17 32.59 12.28 -9.02
CA VAL A 17 31.13 12.18 -8.82
C VAL A 17 30.75 10.78 -8.35
N ALA A 18 31.34 9.73 -8.92
CA ALA A 18 31.12 8.36 -8.48
C ALA A 18 31.51 8.15 -7.01
N GLU A 19 32.65 8.71 -6.58
CA GLU A 19 33.11 8.64 -5.19
C GLU A 19 32.16 9.40 -4.24
N HIS A 20 31.63 10.55 -4.65
CA HIS A 20 30.63 11.28 -3.89
C HIS A 20 29.30 10.52 -3.80
N LEU A 21 28.80 9.97 -4.91
CA LEU A 21 27.57 9.18 -4.96
C LEU A 21 27.65 7.93 -4.08
N ALA A 22 28.82 7.27 -4.03
CA ALA A 22 29.03 6.11 -3.16
C ALA A 22 29.01 6.43 -1.66
N GLY A 23 29.04 7.72 -1.29
CA GLY A 23 29.04 8.19 0.11
C GLY A 23 27.87 9.10 0.49
N CYS A 24 26.94 9.37 -0.43
CA CYS A 24 25.83 10.30 -0.22
C CYS A 24 24.51 9.72 -0.76
N ASP A 25 23.71 9.12 0.12
CA ASP A 25 22.45 8.45 -0.22
C ASP A 25 21.46 9.39 -0.96
N GLU A 26 21.43 10.67 -0.60
CA GLU A 26 20.57 11.68 -1.22
C GLU A 26 20.98 11.98 -2.66
N CYS A 27 22.28 12.12 -2.92
CA CYS A 27 22.79 12.34 -4.26
C CYS A 27 22.71 11.07 -5.12
N GLU A 28 22.84 9.89 -4.54
CA GLU A 28 22.65 8.62 -5.23
C GLU A 28 21.20 8.43 -5.65
N ALA A 29 20.23 8.77 -4.78
CA ALA A 29 18.80 8.74 -5.10
C ALA A 29 18.47 9.69 -6.27
N ILE A 30 19.00 10.91 -6.27
CA ILE A 30 18.86 11.87 -7.36
C ILE A 30 19.48 11.34 -8.66
N ALA A 31 20.69 10.76 -8.60
CA ALA A 31 21.35 10.18 -9.76
C ALA A 31 20.57 9.00 -10.35
N GLU A 32 19.96 8.18 -9.50
CA GLU A 32 19.12 7.07 -9.92
C GLU A 32 17.81 7.55 -10.58
N GLU A 33 17.21 8.60 -10.08
CA GLU A 33 16.03 9.24 -10.69
C GLU A 33 16.35 9.82 -12.07
N PHE A 34 17.51 10.47 -12.23
CA PHE A 34 18.00 10.92 -13.53
C PHE A 34 18.33 9.76 -14.48
N ARG A 35 18.95 8.67 -14.00
CA ARG A 35 19.18 7.46 -14.82
C ARG A 35 17.86 6.86 -15.30
N ARG A 36 16.84 6.80 -14.45
CA ARG A 36 15.49 6.32 -14.81
C ARG A 36 14.82 7.22 -15.85
N ALA A 37 14.87 8.53 -15.64
CA ALA A 37 14.32 9.50 -16.60
C ALA A 37 15.06 9.42 -17.95
N PHE A 38 16.37 9.25 -17.95
CA PHE A 38 17.19 9.12 -19.16
C PHE A 38 16.97 7.77 -19.87
N ALA A 39 16.81 6.67 -19.13
CA ALA A 39 16.45 5.37 -19.70
C ALA A 39 15.05 5.38 -20.32
N GLN A 40 14.11 6.11 -19.73
CA GLN A 40 12.77 6.32 -20.28
C GLN A 40 12.81 7.15 -21.58
N LEU A 41 13.70 8.13 -21.67
CA LEU A 41 13.94 8.93 -22.89
C LEU A 41 14.63 8.12 -23.99
N GLN A 42 15.52 7.17 -23.64
CA GLN A 42 16.16 6.28 -24.61
C GLN A 42 15.23 5.18 -25.16
N HIS A 43 14.24 4.72 -24.39
CA HIS A 43 13.24 3.74 -24.82
C HIS A 43 12.12 4.33 -25.68
N ARG A 44 11.93 5.64 -25.69
CA ARG A 44 11.09 6.28 -26.69
C ARG A 44 11.93 6.52 -27.92
N ASP A 45 11.54 5.97 -29.05
CA ASP A 45 12.05 6.22 -30.41
C ASP A 45 11.97 7.71 -30.85
N LEU A 46 12.27 8.64 -29.95
CA LEU A 46 12.49 10.05 -30.26
C LEU A 46 13.79 10.24 -31.06
N MET A 47 14.72 9.25 -31.00
CA MET A 47 15.94 9.26 -31.80
C MET A 47 15.71 8.92 -33.28
N GLY A 48 14.56 8.33 -33.64
CA GLY A 48 14.19 8.10 -35.06
C GLY A 48 13.70 9.34 -35.81
N TYR A 49 13.32 10.41 -35.09
CA TYR A 49 12.76 11.62 -35.68
C TYR A 49 13.71 12.83 -35.77
N TYR A 50 14.84 12.81 -35.03
CA TYR A 50 15.83 13.90 -35.09
C TYR A 50 17.24 13.32 -35.18
N SER A 51 17.78 13.20 -36.42
CA SER A 51 19.23 13.21 -36.63
C SER A 51 19.72 14.62 -36.30
N VAL A 52 20.11 14.86 -35.03
CA VAL A 52 20.71 16.12 -34.63
C VAL A 52 22.14 16.15 -35.20
N PRO A 53 22.51 17.11 -36.05
CA PRO A 53 23.87 17.28 -36.52
C PRO A 53 24.84 17.43 -35.32
N ASP A 54 26.06 16.90 -35.42
CA ASP A 54 27.06 16.89 -34.33
C ASP A 54 27.34 18.28 -33.72
N GLY A 55 27.18 19.35 -34.51
CA GLY A 55 27.32 20.74 -34.02
C GLY A 55 26.19 21.23 -33.10
N ASP A 56 25.04 20.59 -33.10
CA ASP A 56 23.87 20.96 -32.28
C ASP A 56 23.76 20.18 -30.96
N ARG A 57 24.57 19.11 -30.82
CA ARG A 57 24.56 18.28 -29.58
C ARG A 57 25.01 19.07 -28.35
N ASP A 58 26.06 19.89 -28.49
CA ASP A 58 26.55 20.74 -27.38
C ASP A 58 25.52 21.83 -27.01
N ALA A 59 24.84 22.40 -28.01
CA ALA A 59 23.77 23.38 -27.78
C ALA A 59 22.57 22.74 -27.10
N LEU A 60 22.17 21.52 -27.52
CA LEU A 60 21.10 20.76 -26.90
C LEU A 60 21.47 20.34 -25.46
N ARG A 61 22.71 19.84 -25.26
CA ARG A 61 23.24 19.52 -23.95
C ARG A 61 23.23 20.72 -23.00
N ALA A 62 23.70 21.87 -23.47
CA ALA A 62 23.67 23.11 -22.70
C ALA A 62 22.26 23.59 -22.40
N ALA A 63 21.28 23.36 -23.28
CA ALA A 63 19.88 23.66 -23.05
C ALA A 63 19.26 22.74 -21.99
N VAL A 64 19.51 21.43 -22.08
CA VAL A 64 19.04 20.43 -21.09
C VAL A 64 19.64 20.71 -19.71
N LEU A 65 20.92 21.07 -19.62
CA LEU A 65 21.56 21.40 -18.34
C LEU A 65 20.99 22.69 -17.72
N ARG A 66 20.74 23.73 -18.52
CA ARG A 66 20.10 24.96 -18.02
C ARG A 66 18.67 24.69 -17.52
N GLU A 67 17.93 23.82 -18.21
CA GLU A 67 16.58 23.43 -17.79
C GLU A 67 16.62 22.64 -16.48
N ALA A 68 17.57 21.71 -16.34
CA ALA A 68 17.77 20.95 -15.10
C ALA A 68 18.12 21.85 -13.90
N ASP A 69 18.99 22.85 -14.10
CA ASP A 69 19.34 23.84 -13.07
C ASP A 69 18.08 24.63 -12.66
N HIS A 70 17.31 25.09 -13.64
CA HIS A 70 16.07 25.84 -13.42
C HIS A 70 15.00 25.01 -12.65
N VAL A 71 14.79 23.78 -13.08
CA VAL A 71 13.90 22.82 -12.41
C VAL A 71 14.32 22.61 -10.95
N THR A 72 15.61 22.47 -10.67
CA THR A 72 16.15 22.27 -9.33
C THR A 72 15.92 23.51 -8.43
N GLU A 73 16.19 24.69 -8.95
CA GLU A 73 15.97 25.97 -8.23
C GLU A 73 14.49 26.19 -7.92
N GLU A 74 13.59 25.91 -8.88
CA GLU A 74 12.15 26.02 -8.67
C GLU A 74 11.62 25.03 -7.65
N SER A 75 12.11 23.80 -7.66
CA SER A 75 11.74 22.76 -6.69
C SER A 75 12.15 23.17 -5.27
N TRP A 76 13.40 23.53 -5.04
CA TRP A 76 13.86 24.01 -3.72
C TRP A 76 13.12 25.26 -3.24
N SER A 77 12.81 26.14 -4.17
CA SER A 77 12.03 27.34 -3.90
C SER A 77 10.60 27.01 -3.48
N ALA A 78 9.98 25.99 -4.09
CA ALA A 78 8.68 25.49 -3.73
C ALA A 78 8.69 24.83 -2.35
N ASP A 79 9.68 23.99 -2.06
CA ASP A 79 9.87 23.33 -0.75
C ASP A 79 9.93 24.35 0.39
N ALA A 80 10.80 25.35 0.25
CA ALA A 80 10.95 26.39 1.26
C ALA A 80 9.65 27.19 1.46
N PHE A 81 8.96 27.52 0.37
CA PHE A 81 7.71 28.27 0.44
C PHE A 81 6.58 27.44 1.07
N VAL A 82 6.42 26.17 0.68
CA VAL A 82 5.39 25.28 1.25
C VAL A 82 5.67 25.00 2.71
N ALA A 83 6.93 24.78 3.12
CA ALA A 83 7.29 24.62 4.52
C ALA A 83 6.91 25.87 5.36
N ASP A 84 7.18 27.07 4.87
CA ASP A 84 6.76 28.33 5.51
C ASP A 84 5.23 28.46 5.55
N LEU A 85 4.55 28.07 4.48
CA LEU A 85 3.08 28.09 4.39
C LEU A 85 2.44 27.17 5.42
N LEU A 86 2.93 25.92 5.53
CA LEU A 86 2.44 24.91 6.47
C LEU A 86 2.65 25.31 7.94
N ALA A 87 3.66 26.12 8.23
CA ALA A 87 3.90 26.66 9.57
C ALA A 87 2.92 27.76 9.96
N ARG A 88 2.10 28.26 9.04
CA ARG A 88 1.16 29.37 9.25
C ARG A 88 -0.27 28.86 9.46
N PRO A 89 -1.13 29.66 10.15
CA PRO A 89 -2.57 29.37 10.21
C PRO A 89 -3.19 29.37 8.80
N LEU A 90 -4.07 28.39 8.51
CA LEU A 90 -4.72 28.19 7.21
C LEU A 90 -5.36 29.47 6.64
N GLY A 91 -6.04 30.27 7.49
CA GLY A 91 -6.69 31.52 7.07
C GLY A 91 -5.76 32.63 6.58
N THR A 92 -4.43 32.44 6.70
CA THR A 92 -3.43 33.44 6.23
C THR A 92 -2.81 33.08 4.87
N TRP A 93 -3.12 31.91 4.33
CA TRP A 93 -2.46 31.38 3.14
C TRP A 93 -2.77 32.19 1.87
N ASP A 94 -4.01 32.62 1.68
CA ASP A 94 -4.39 33.44 0.54
C ASP A 94 -3.59 34.76 0.52
N ALA A 95 -3.40 35.41 1.67
CA ALA A 95 -2.59 36.58 1.81
C ALA A 95 -1.08 36.35 1.53
N CYS A 96 -0.57 35.11 1.73
CA CYS A 96 0.79 34.77 1.32
C CYS A 96 0.91 34.73 -0.20
N PHE A 97 -0.04 34.12 -0.91
CA PHE A 97 -0.07 34.10 -2.37
C PHE A 97 -0.36 35.46 -3.00
N GLU A 98 -1.10 36.33 -2.32
CA GLU A 98 -1.30 37.73 -2.77
C GLU A 98 -0.01 38.56 -2.71
N ARG A 99 0.82 38.33 -1.67
CA ARG A 99 2.11 39.03 -1.51
C ARG A 99 3.21 38.48 -2.43
N GLN A 100 3.12 37.21 -2.79
CA GLN A 100 4.10 36.50 -3.60
C GLN A 100 3.39 35.74 -4.73
N PRO A 101 2.80 36.50 -5.72
CA PRO A 101 2.05 35.89 -6.82
C PRO A 101 2.91 34.98 -7.71
N GLU A 102 4.23 35.19 -7.74
CA GLU A 102 5.22 34.39 -8.45
C GLU A 102 5.33 32.94 -7.86
N ARG A 103 4.80 32.73 -6.66
CA ARG A 103 4.74 31.40 -6.03
C ARG A 103 3.56 30.52 -6.50
N ARG A 104 2.71 31.05 -7.36
CA ARG A 104 1.60 30.28 -7.96
C ARG A 104 2.14 29.45 -9.14
N THR A 105 2.94 28.44 -8.83
CA THR A 105 3.62 27.59 -9.81
C THR A 105 3.13 26.12 -9.71
N SER A 106 3.31 25.37 -10.77
CA SER A 106 3.04 23.92 -10.77
C SER A 106 3.89 23.17 -9.74
N TRP A 107 5.10 23.65 -9.45
CA TRP A 107 5.99 23.08 -8.42
C TRP A 107 5.40 23.21 -7.01
N VAL A 108 4.87 24.38 -6.66
CA VAL A 108 4.20 24.57 -5.36
C VAL A 108 2.95 23.68 -5.25
N ALA A 109 2.17 23.53 -6.33
CA ALA A 109 1.03 22.63 -6.34
C ALA A 109 1.45 21.15 -6.14
N ARG A 110 2.50 20.71 -6.82
CA ARG A 110 3.04 19.34 -6.66
C ARG A 110 3.56 19.09 -5.25
N ARG A 111 4.29 20.05 -4.68
CA ARG A 111 4.78 19.91 -3.30
C ARG A 111 3.64 19.84 -2.28
N LEU A 112 2.52 20.53 -2.53
CA LEU A 112 1.32 20.38 -1.71
C LEU A 112 0.70 18.97 -1.85
N PHE A 113 0.77 18.34 -3.02
CA PHE A 113 0.28 16.96 -3.17
C PHE A 113 1.12 15.93 -2.40
N GLU A 114 2.42 16.15 -2.23
CA GLU A 114 3.24 15.30 -1.35
C GLU A 114 2.75 15.40 0.10
N GLU A 115 2.44 16.61 0.60
CA GLU A 115 1.82 16.77 1.91
C GLU A 115 0.42 16.14 1.99
N VAL A 116 -0.35 16.17 0.91
CA VAL A 116 -1.65 15.47 0.83
C VAL A 116 -1.45 13.98 1.06
N GLU A 117 -0.46 13.34 0.43
CA GLU A 117 -0.19 11.91 0.60
C GLU A 117 0.14 11.54 2.05
N LEU A 118 0.92 12.37 2.74
CA LEU A 118 1.24 12.17 4.16
C LEU A 118 0.01 12.29 5.07
N GLU A 119 -0.97 13.13 4.69
CA GLU A 119 -2.14 13.41 5.50
C GLU A 119 -3.37 12.54 5.19
N LEU A 120 -3.39 11.82 4.07
CA LEU A 120 -4.54 11.01 3.63
C LEU A 120 -5.07 10.07 4.71
N ASN A 121 -4.17 9.40 5.44
CA ASN A 121 -4.54 8.44 6.49
C ASN A 121 -4.78 9.08 7.86
N ARG A 122 -4.28 10.29 8.08
CA ARG A 122 -4.29 10.96 9.38
C ARG A 122 -5.39 12.00 9.48
N ARG A 123 -5.49 12.85 8.48
CA ARG A 123 -6.41 14.01 8.43
C ARG A 123 -6.94 14.24 7.01
N PRO A 124 -7.79 13.34 6.48
CA PRO A 124 -8.26 13.42 5.10
C PRO A 124 -9.03 14.72 4.79
N GLU A 125 -9.69 15.35 5.76
CA GLU A 125 -10.32 16.66 5.58
C GLU A 125 -9.27 17.76 5.38
N TYR A 126 -8.14 17.69 6.08
CA TYR A 126 -7.02 18.62 5.86
C TYR A 126 -6.38 18.38 4.51
N ALA A 127 -6.24 17.13 4.08
CA ALA A 127 -5.80 16.79 2.73
C ALA A 127 -6.70 17.44 1.67
N LEU A 128 -8.03 17.41 1.83
CA LEU A 128 -8.97 18.12 0.94
C LEU A 128 -8.74 19.64 0.92
N HIS A 129 -8.35 20.22 2.04
CA HIS A 129 -8.02 21.65 2.08
C HIS A 129 -6.76 21.97 1.26
N LEU A 130 -5.69 21.18 1.42
CA LEU A 130 -4.45 21.32 0.63
C LEU A 130 -4.73 21.18 -0.88
N ILE A 131 -5.54 20.20 -1.27
CA ILE A 131 -5.97 20.01 -2.66
C ILE A 131 -6.68 21.28 -3.19
N GLY A 132 -7.58 21.87 -2.39
CA GLY A 132 -8.28 23.09 -2.76
C GLY A 132 -7.32 24.29 -2.96
N VAL A 133 -6.19 24.32 -2.26
CA VAL A 133 -5.13 25.34 -2.50
C VAL A 133 -4.47 25.08 -3.85
N ALA A 134 -4.09 23.84 -4.16
CA ALA A 134 -3.47 23.49 -5.44
C ALA A 134 -4.42 23.76 -6.63
N GLU A 135 -5.73 23.51 -6.49
CA GLU A 135 -6.73 23.86 -7.51
C GLU A 135 -6.79 25.37 -7.78
N ARG A 136 -6.68 26.19 -6.73
CA ARG A 136 -6.61 27.66 -6.91
C ARG A 136 -5.34 28.09 -7.61
N ILE A 137 -4.19 27.46 -7.30
CA ILE A 137 -2.92 27.72 -8.01
C ILE A 137 -3.09 27.39 -9.49
N ALA A 138 -3.71 26.26 -9.83
CA ALA A 138 -3.92 25.84 -11.21
C ALA A 138 -4.59 26.92 -12.08
N SER A 139 -5.49 27.73 -11.52
CA SER A 139 -6.18 28.79 -12.25
C SER A 139 -5.25 29.94 -12.76
N PHE A 140 -4.01 29.98 -12.31
CA PHE A 140 -2.99 30.95 -12.71
C PHE A 140 -1.95 30.39 -13.67
N LEU A 141 -2.00 29.07 -13.93
CA LEU A 141 -1.01 28.36 -14.75
C LEU A 141 -1.39 28.39 -16.25
N SER A 142 -0.44 28.01 -17.10
CA SER A 142 -0.71 27.78 -18.53
C SER A 142 -1.74 26.65 -18.70
N ASP A 143 -2.42 26.61 -19.85
CA ASP A 143 -3.49 25.63 -20.11
C ASP A 143 -3.03 24.17 -19.92
N VAL A 144 -1.82 23.81 -20.33
CA VAL A 144 -1.26 22.47 -20.17
C VAL A 144 -0.93 22.17 -18.70
N GLU A 145 -0.24 23.08 -18.00
CA GLU A 145 0.07 22.92 -16.58
C GLU A 145 -1.19 22.92 -15.71
N CYS A 146 -2.15 23.79 -16.02
CA CYS A 146 -3.44 23.83 -15.35
C CYS A 146 -4.14 22.46 -15.41
N ARG A 147 -4.23 21.87 -16.61
CA ARG A 147 -4.84 20.54 -16.79
C ARG A 147 -4.08 19.44 -16.05
N SER A 148 -2.74 19.47 -16.06
CA SER A 148 -1.92 18.53 -15.33
C SER A 148 -2.16 18.63 -13.83
N VAL A 149 -2.07 19.82 -13.26
CA VAL A 149 -2.30 20.08 -11.83
C VAL A 149 -3.74 19.73 -11.41
N LEU A 150 -4.73 20.05 -12.25
CA LEU A 150 -6.12 19.68 -11.97
C LEU A 150 -6.33 18.16 -12.01
N GLY A 151 -5.71 17.47 -12.97
CA GLY A 151 -5.74 16.00 -13.01
C GLY A 151 -5.20 15.37 -11.71
N ASP A 152 -4.06 15.82 -11.25
CA ASP A 152 -3.48 15.40 -9.97
C ASP A 152 -4.37 15.79 -8.77
N ALA A 153 -4.89 17.02 -8.74
CA ALA A 153 -5.78 17.47 -7.69
C ALA A 153 -7.03 16.56 -7.56
N TRP A 154 -7.66 16.22 -8.68
CA TRP A 154 -8.82 15.33 -8.68
C TRP A 154 -8.47 13.88 -8.33
N LYS A 155 -7.30 13.37 -8.74
CA LYS A 155 -6.78 12.08 -8.29
C LYS A 155 -6.61 12.01 -6.76
N HIS A 156 -5.97 13.02 -6.18
CA HIS A 156 -5.78 13.11 -4.74
C HIS A 156 -7.10 13.34 -3.99
N ARG A 157 -8.02 14.11 -4.58
CA ARG A 157 -9.39 14.30 -4.05
C ARG A 157 -10.15 12.97 -3.99
N SER A 158 -10.06 12.14 -5.05
CA SER A 158 -10.63 10.79 -5.04
C SER A 158 -10.10 9.96 -3.88
N ASN A 159 -8.78 9.96 -3.66
CA ASN A 159 -8.17 9.24 -2.55
C ASN A 159 -8.66 9.78 -1.19
N ALA A 160 -8.70 11.09 -0.98
CA ALA A 160 -9.15 11.69 0.28
C ALA A 160 -10.63 11.37 0.57
N LEU A 161 -11.50 11.47 -0.44
CA LEU A 161 -12.91 11.12 -0.33
C LEU A 161 -13.12 9.63 -0.01
N ARG A 162 -12.32 8.75 -0.61
CA ARG A 162 -12.31 7.32 -0.29
C ARG A 162 -11.95 7.05 1.18
N HIS A 163 -10.97 7.76 1.74
CA HIS A 163 -10.62 7.66 3.16
C HIS A 163 -11.73 8.19 4.09
N LEU A 164 -12.56 9.11 3.60
CA LEU A 164 -13.74 9.61 4.31
C LEU A 164 -14.99 8.71 4.13
N GLY A 165 -14.90 7.62 3.38
CA GLY A 165 -16.04 6.75 3.07
C GLY A 165 -17.03 7.35 2.06
N ARG A 166 -16.70 8.48 1.41
CA ARG A 166 -17.54 9.19 0.41
C ARG A 166 -17.28 8.60 -0.99
N TYR A 167 -17.61 7.32 -1.16
CA TYR A 167 -17.17 6.52 -2.31
C TYR A 167 -17.71 7.00 -3.65
N GLU A 168 -18.99 7.38 -3.75
CA GLU A 168 -19.56 7.87 -5.02
C GLU A 168 -18.87 9.17 -5.46
N GLU A 169 -18.66 10.10 -4.54
CA GLU A 169 -17.93 11.33 -4.83
C GLU A 169 -16.45 11.07 -5.20
N ALA A 170 -15.87 10.02 -4.61
CA ALA A 170 -14.52 9.59 -4.96
C ALA A 170 -14.44 9.04 -6.39
N LEU A 171 -15.46 8.30 -6.86
CA LEU A 171 -15.55 7.83 -8.24
C LEU A 171 -15.72 9.00 -9.23
N ASP A 172 -16.56 9.99 -8.91
CA ASP A 172 -16.74 11.19 -9.73
C ASP A 172 -15.40 11.96 -9.84
N ALA A 173 -14.70 12.11 -8.72
CA ALA A 173 -13.40 12.76 -8.70
C ALA A 173 -12.35 11.98 -9.54
N ALA A 174 -12.33 10.65 -9.46
CA ALA A 174 -11.45 9.83 -10.29
C ALA A 174 -11.75 9.99 -11.78
N ALA A 175 -13.02 10.01 -12.17
CA ALA A 175 -13.43 10.21 -13.56
C ALA A 175 -12.97 11.59 -14.10
N LEU A 176 -13.05 12.64 -13.28
CA LEU A 176 -12.51 13.96 -13.65
C LEU A 176 -10.99 13.91 -13.80
N ALA A 177 -10.26 13.26 -12.89
CA ALA A 177 -8.81 13.07 -13.00
C ALA A 177 -8.44 12.38 -14.33
N GLU A 178 -9.12 11.28 -14.64
CA GLU A 178 -8.92 10.55 -15.90
C GLU A 178 -9.18 11.45 -17.13
N SER A 179 -10.23 12.26 -17.11
CA SER A 179 -10.57 13.17 -18.20
C SER A 179 -9.48 14.24 -18.43
N PHE A 180 -8.94 14.83 -17.34
CA PHE A 180 -7.85 15.80 -17.45
C PHE A 180 -6.58 15.15 -18.01
N HIS A 181 -6.13 14.03 -17.45
CA HIS A 181 -4.91 13.37 -17.91
C HIS A 181 -5.05 12.81 -19.33
N ALA A 182 -6.21 12.28 -19.72
CA ALA A 182 -6.47 11.83 -21.10
C ALA A 182 -6.42 12.97 -22.14
N SER A 183 -6.65 14.21 -21.70
CA SER A 183 -6.56 15.39 -22.58
C SER A 183 -5.12 15.85 -22.87
N LEU A 184 -4.13 15.29 -22.15
CA LEU A 184 -2.71 15.64 -22.29
C LEU A 184 -1.98 14.64 -23.19
N VAL A 185 -1.13 15.12 -24.07
CA VAL A 185 -0.35 14.29 -25.01
C VAL A 185 0.56 13.31 -24.28
N THR A 186 1.09 13.69 -23.12
CA THR A 186 1.98 12.87 -22.29
C THR A 186 1.32 12.34 -21.02
N GLY A 187 -0.01 12.36 -20.96
CA GLY A 187 -0.78 12.08 -19.74
C GLY A 187 -1.03 10.59 -19.46
N GLU A 188 -0.55 9.66 -20.29
CA GLU A 188 -0.85 8.22 -20.16
C GLU A 188 -0.42 7.62 -18.82
N PHE A 189 0.74 8.03 -18.30
CA PHE A 189 1.24 7.55 -17.02
C PHE A 189 0.37 8.04 -15.85
N ASP A 190 0.01 9.33 -15.86
CA ASP A 190 -0.84 9.93 -14.81
C ASP A 190 -2.29 9.47 -14.93
N LEU A 191 -2.77 9.20 -16.16
CA LEU A 191 -4.06 8.55 -16.41
C LEU A 191 -4.11 7.17 -15.74
N ALA A 192 -3.06 6.36 -15.88
CA ALA A 192 -3.01 5.05 -15.24
C ALA A 192 -3.00 5.16 -13.70
N GLN A 193 -2.39 6.21 -13.13
CA GLN A 193 -2.46 6.47 -11.68
C GLN A 193 -3.87 6.92 -11.24
N ALA A 194 -4.59 7.71 -12.06
CA ALA A 194 -5.98 8.07 -11.79
C ALA A 194 -6.90 6.83 -11.84
N GLN A 195 -6.68 5.94 -12.82
CA GLN A 195 -7.35 4.64 -12.90
C GLN A 195 -7.10 3.78 -11.66
N PHE A 196 -5.87 3.74 -11.16
CA PHE A 196 -5.55 3.06 -9.90
C PHE A 196 -6.35 3.64 -8.71
N ALA A 197 -6.48 4.97 -8.61
CA ALA A 197 -7.28 5.60 -7.55
C ALA A 197 -8.78 5.20 -7.66
N ARG A 198 -9.33 5.14 -8.89
CA ARG A 198 -10.69 4.64 -9.14
C ARG A 198 -10.84 3.18 -8.71
N ALA A 199 -9.90 2.33 -9.10
CA ALA A 199 -9.94 0.92 -8.73
C ALA A 199 -9.88 0.71 -7.21
N GLY A 200 -9.08 1.52 -6.49
CA GLY A 200 -9.05 1.51 -5.03
C GLY A 200 -10.39 1.89 -4.39
N THR A 201 -11.15 2.78 -5.02
CA THR A 201 -12.50 3.14 -4.57
C THR A 201 -13.50 2.02 -4.88
N LEU A 202 -13.48 1.44 -6.08
CA LEU A 202 -14.30 0.29 -6.47
C LEU A 202 -14.06 -0.91 -5.53
N PHE A 203 -12.81 -1.16 -5.15
CA PHE A 203 -12.46 -2.18 -4.17
C PHE A 203 -13.17 -1.96 -2.83
N LYS A 204 -13.15 -0.73 -2.29
CA LYS A 204 -13.86 -0.38 -1.04
C LYS A 204 -15.38 -0.53 -1.15
N MET A 205 -15.93 -0.43 -2.37
CA MET A 205 -17.35 -0.67 -2.66
C MET A 205 -17.66 -2.14 -2.98
N THR A 206 -16.69 -3.04 -2.84
CA THR A 206 -16.82 -4.47 -3.20
C THR A 206 -17.18 -4.73 -4.68
N ARG A 207 -16.94 -3.74 -5.56
CA ARG A 207 -17.16 -3.83 -7.01
C ARG A 207 -15.90 -4.42 -7.67
N TYR A 208 -15.57 -5.66 -7.30
CA TYR A 208 -14.29 -6.30 -7.62
C TYR A 208 -14.04 -6.47 -9.12
N ALA A 209 -15.04 -6.95 -9.86
CA ALA A 209 -14.89 -7.15 -11.29
C ALA A 209 -14.54 -5.86 -12.06
N GLU A 210 -15.18 -4.75 -11.70
CA GLU A 210 -14.91 -3.45 -12.31
C GLU A 210 -13.52 -2.92 -11.88
N ALA A 211 -13.14 -3.13 -10.63
CA ALA A 211 -11.81 -2.76 -10.15
C ALA A 211 -10.71 -3.51 -10.92
N LEU A 212 -10.86 -4.83 -11.14
CA LEU A 212 -9.90 -5.64 -11.88
C LEU A 212 -9.79 -5.23 -13.35
N GLU A 213 -10.88 -4.87 -14.00
CA GLU A 213 -10.88 -4.37 -15.39
C GLU A 213 -10.04 -3.07 -15.50
N VAL A 214 -10.30 -2.14 -14.60
CA VAL A 214 -9.56 -0.86 -14.53
C VAL A 214 -8.08 -1.08 -14.23
N LEU A 215 -7.75 -1.94 -13.26
CA LEU A 215 -6.37 -2.27 -12.91
C LEU A 215 -5.63 -2.95 -14.06
N GLY A 216 -6.32 -3.81 -14.83
CA GLY A 216 -5.75 -4.44 -16.02
C GLY A 216 -5.30 -3.41 -17.06
N THR A 217 -6.12 -2.39 -17.30
CA THR A 217 -5.80 -1.28 -18.21
C THR A 217 -4.63 -0.44 -17.68
N ALA A 218 -4.68 -0.05 -16.41
CA ALA A 218 -3.63 0.72 -15.77
C ALA A 218 -2.28 -0.03 -15.77
N ALA A 219 -2.28 -1.32 -15.40
CA ALA A 219 -1.06 -2.14 -15.40
C ALA A 219 -0.47 -2.30 -16.80
N ALA A 220 -1.29 -2.47 -17.84
CA ALA A 220 -0.82 -2.56 -19.23
C ALA A 220 -0.07 -1.28 -19.65
N THR A 221 -0.62 -0.12 -19.32
CA THR A 221 0.04 1.17 -19.57
C THR A 221 1.33 1.30 -18.76
N LEU A 222 1.28 1.04 -17.44
CA LEU A 222 2.42 1.23 -16.55
C LEU A 222 3.61 0.30 -16.88
N ARG A 223 3.38 -0.90 -17.42
CA ARG A 223 4.46 -1.79 -17.88
C ARG A 223 5.34 -1.17 -18.97
N ASN A 224 4.80 -0.27 -19.78
CA ASN A 224 5.58 0.44 -20.80
C ASN A 224 6.59 1.43 -20.17
N TYR A 225 6.41 1.79 -18.91
CA TYR A 225 7.29 2.68 -18.15
C TYR A 225 8.26 1.93 -17.23
N GLY A 226 8.35 0.59 -17.37
CA GLY A 226 9.28 -0.24 -16.61
C GLY A 226 8.84 -0.52 -15.17
N ASN A 227 9.79 -0.98 -14.35
CA ASN A 227 9.57 -1.27 -12.95
C ASN A 227 9.38 0.03 -12.16
N SER A 228 8.16 0.32 -11.77
CA SER A 228 7.79 1.56 -11.10
C SER A 228 6.91 1.30 -9.88
N VAL A 229 6.94 2.22 -8.91
CA VAL A 229 6.07 2.15 -7.73
C VAL A 229 4.58 2.09 -8.09
N PRO A 230 4.06 2.90 -9.06
CA PRO A 230 2.66 2.76 -9.49
C PRO A 230 2.31 1.39 -10.06
N LEU A 231 3.21 0.77 -10.85
CA LEU A 231 3.01 -0.58 -11.36
C LEU A 231 2.94 -1.59 -10.22
N ALA A 232 3.88 -1.54 -9.27
CA ALA A 232 3.89 -2.43 -8.12
C ALA A 232 2.59 -2.32 -7.31
N LYS A 233 2.16 -1.10 -6.96
CA LYS A 233 0.90 -0.84 -6.24
C LYS A 233 -0.32 -1.37 -7.00
N THR A 234 -0.35 -1.23 -8.33
CA THR A 234 -1.44 -1.71 -9.19
C THR A 234 -1.55 -3.23 -9.15
N ILE A 235 -0.44 -3.96 -9.29
CA ILE A 235 -0.40 -5.42 -9.21
C ILE A 235 -0.76 -5.91 -7.80
N MET A 236 -0.29 -5.23 -6.75
CA MET A 236 -0.61 -5.57 -5.36
C MET A 236 -2.11 -5.42 -5.06
N LEU A 237 -2.76 -4.39 -5.59
CA LEU A 237 -4.20 -4.22 -5.42
C LEU A 237 -4.99 -5.29 -6.19
N ASP A 238 -4.57 -5.66 -7.42
CA ASP A 238 -5.13 -6.81 -8.17
C ASP A 238 -5.06 -8.09 -7.30
N ALA A 239 -3.88 -8.38 -6.74
CA ALA A 239 -3.70 -9.55 -5.88
C ALA A 239 -4.62 -9.53 -4.64
N ALA A 240 -4.75 -8.38 -3.98
CA ALA A 240 -5.63 -8.23 -2.82
C ALA A 240 -7.11 -8.45 -3.17
N ILE A 241 -7.57 -7.91 -4.30
CA ILE A 241 -8.94 -8.14 -4.78
C ILE A 241 -9.20 -9.61 -5.04
N ARG A 242 -8.24 -10.34 -5.65
CA ARG A 242 -8.38 -11.78 -5.92
C ARG A 242 -8.46 -12.63 -4.66
N ILE A 243 -7.78 -12.20 -3.58
CA ILE A 243 -7.95 -12.86 -2.26
C ILE A 243 -9.38 -12.69 -1.76
N GLU A 244 -9.98 -11.50 -1.89
CA GLU A 244 -11.36 -11.24 -1.49
C GLU A 244 -12.38 -12.02 -2.33
N GLU A 245 -12.10 -12.23 -3.63
CA GLU A 245 -12.91 -13.08 -4.51
C GLU A 245 -12.71 -14.59 -4.26
N GLY A 246 -11.70 -14.97 -3.45
CA GLY A 246 -11.35 -16.37 -3.20
C GLY A 246 -10.48 -17.00 -4.29
N ASP A 247 -10.03 -16.25 -5.30
CA ASP A 247 -9.12 -16.72 -6.35
C ASP A 247 -7.67 -16.68 -5.88
N VAL A 248 -7.35 -17.56 -4.93
CA VAL A 248 -6.03 -17.63 -4.28
C VAL A 248 -4.92 -17.94 -5.28
N GLY A 249 -5.23 -18.71 -6.34
CA GLY A 249 -4.26 -19.07 -7.37
C GLY A 249 -3.77 -17.85 -8.16
N MET A 250 -4.71 -17.05 -8.66
CA MET A 250 -4.37 -15.81 -9.36
C MET A 250 -3.72 -14.78 -8.44
N ALA A 251 -4.18 -14.68 -7.19
CA ALA A 251 -3.53 -13.81 -6.20
C ALA A 251 -2.05 -14.18 -6.01
N GLN A 252 -1.74 -15.47 -5.86
CA GLN A 252 -0.36 -15.96 -5.77
C GLN A 252 0.48 -15.57 -7.00
N GLU A 253 -0.08 -15.69 -8.20
CA GLU A 253 0.61 -15.27 -9.44
C GLU A 253 0.94 -13.78 -9.41
N ARG A 254 0.01 -12.93 -9.00
CA ARG A 254 0.21 -11.47 -8.88
C ARG A 254 1.26 -11.12 -7.82
N TRP A 255 1.24 -11.78 -6.66
CA TRP A 255 2.27 -11.61 -5.64
C TRP A 255 3.66 -12.02 -6.14
N ARG A 256 3.76 -13.09 -6.93
CA ARG A 256 5.02 -13.51 -7.57
C ARG A 256 5.49 -12.52 -8.65
N GLU A 257 4.56 -11.95 -9.41
CA GLU A 257 4.87 -10.93 -10.43
C GLU A 257 5.45 -9.65 -9.81
N VAL A 258 4.92 -9.18 -8.69
CA VAL A 258 5.34 -7.92 -8.09
C VAL A 258 6.65 -8.01 -7.31
N LEU A 259 7.00 -9.18 -6.76
CA LEU A 259 8.17 -9.33 -5.90
C LEU A 259 9.50 -8.91 -6.56
N PRO A 260 9.82 -9.29 -7.82
CA PRO A 260 11.02 -8.81 -8.50
C PRO A 260 11.00 -7.30 -8.78
N ILE A 261 9.84 -6.70 -9.00
CA ILE A 261 9.69 -5.24 -9.17
C ILE A 261 10.09 -4.53 -7.86
N LEU A 262 9.56 -4.98 -6.72
CA LEU A 262 9.90 -4.43 -5.41
C LEU A 262 11.37 -4.63 -5.03
N LYS A 263 11.97 -5.75 -5.45
CA LYS A 263 13.43 -5.95 -5.29
C LYS A 263 14.23 -4.94 -6.09
N HIS A 264 13.82 -4.66 -7.32
CA HIS A 264 14.47 -3.64 -8.17
C HIS A 264 14.31 -2.24 -7.57
N LEU A 265 13.17 -1.95 -6.95
CA LEU A 265 12.90 -0.66 -6.30
C LEU A 265 13.58 -0.51 -4.92
N GLY A 266 14.13 -1.58 -4.36
CA GLY A 266 14.72 -1.56 -3.01
C GLY A 266 13.69 -1.43 -1.88
N ASP A 267 12.41 -1.68 -2.15
CA ASP A 267 11.35 -1.54 -1.13
C ASP A 267 11.28 -2.79 -0.24
N GLU A 268 12.08 -2.81 0.82
CA GLU A 268 12.20 -3.94 1.74
C GLU A 268 10.90 -4.19 2.54
N VAL A 269 10.14 -3.13 2.85
CA VAL A 269 8.87 -3.26 3.60
C VAL A 269 7.83 -3.99 2.75
N GLU A 270 7.63 -3.54 1.50
CA GLU A 270 6.67 -4.18 0.61
C GLU A 270 7.13 -5.58 0.18
N GLN A 271 8.43 -5.84 0.05
CA GLN A 271 8.94 -7.21 -0.16
C GLN A 271 8.56 -8.14 0.98
N ALA A 272 8.72 -7.70 2.25
CA ALA A 272 8.33 -8.49 3.42
C ALA A 272 6.82 -8.77 3.42
N ARG A 273 6.00 -7.76 3.08
CA ARG A 273 4.54 -7.88 2.99
C ARG A 273 4.11 -8.87 1.90
N VAL A 274 4.72 -8.79 0.73
CA VAL A 274 4.44 -9.73 -0.37
C VAL A 274 4.82 -11.16 0.00
N LEU A 275 5.93 -11.37 0.70
CA LEU A 275 6.31 -12.70 1.19
C LEU A 275 5.31 -13.24 2.22
N ALA A 276 4.81 -12.42 3.13
CA ALA A 276 3.74 -12.81 4.06
C ALA A 276 2.46 -13.24 3.33
N ASN A 277 2.04 -12.46 2.32
CA ASN A 277 0.88 -12.80 1.50
C ASN A 277 1.09 -14.06 0.65
N LEU A 278 2.29 -14.26 0.12
CA LEU A 278 2.65 -15.51 -0.58
C LEU A 278 2.60 -16.71 0.35
N ALA A 279 3.06 -16.57 1.60
CA ALA A 279 2.99 -17.63 2.60
C ALA A 279 1.54 -18.03 2.88
N GLU A 280 0.63 -17.06 3.04
CA GLU A 280 -0.79 -17.32 3.21
C GLU A 280 -1.41 -17.99 1.98
N CYS A 281 -1.14 -17.49 0.77
CA CYS A 281 -1.61 -18.13 -0.46
C CYS A 281 -1.11 -19.57 -0.57
N ASN A 282 0.17 -19.81 -0.33
CA ASN A 282 0.78 -21.14 -0.39
C ASN A 282 0.16 -22.09 0.66
N LEU A 283 -0.10 -21.61 1.87
CA LEU A 283 -0.80 -22.36 2.91
C LEU A 283 -2.20 -22.78 2.44
N ARG A 284 -2.99 -21.85 1.92
CA ARG A 284 -4.35 -22.11 1.41
C ARG A 284 -4.38 -23.06 0.21
N LEU A 285 -3.33 -23.06 -0.60
CA LEU A 285 -3.15 -23.95 -1.77
C LEU A 285 -2.51 -25.30 -1.40
N GLY A 286 -2.16 -25.53 -0.13
CA GLY A 286 -1.53 -26.77 0.31
C GLY A 286 -0.04 -26.89 -0.02
N ALA A 287 0.60 -25.81 -0.49
CA ALA A 287 2.02 -25.76 -0.81
C ALA A 287 2.86 -25.45 0.45
N TYR A 288 2.81 -26.32 1.44
CA TYR A 288 3.30 -26.06 2.81
C TYR A 288 4.79 -25.75 2.90
N GLU A 289 5.64 -26.36 2.06
CA GLU A 289 7.09 -26.07 2.05
C GLU A 289 7.37 -24.63 1.60
N GLN A 290 6.69 -24.17 0.55
CA GLN A 290 6.78 -22.80 0.09
C GLN A 290 6.20 -21.83 1.11
N ALA A 291 5.05 -22.16 1.70
CA ALA A 291 4.43 -21.36 2.75
C ALA A 291 5.39 -21.13 3.93
N MET A 292 6.06 -22.21 4.39
CA MET A 292 7.05 -22.13 5.46
C MET A 292 8.25 -21.28 5.08
N ALA A 293 8.76 -21.43 3.86
CA ALA A 293 9.93 -20.67 3.39
C ALA A 293 9.62 -19.16 3.27
N ASP A 294 8.47 -18.82 2.67
CA ASP A 294 8.04 -17.45 2.49
C ASP A 294 7.72 -16.78 3.84
N ALA A 295 7.04 -17.48 4.77
CA ALA A 295 6.74 -16.98 6.09
C ALA A 295 8.03 -16.69 6.90
N LYS A 296 9.00 -17.60 6.90
CA LYS A 296 10.30 -17.39 7.58
C LYS A 296 11.06 -16.20 6.98
N SER A 297 11.08 -16.09 5.64
CA SER A 297 11.73 -14.96 4.96
C SER A 297 11.04 -13.63 5.30
N SER A 298 9.72 -13.63 5.44
CA SER A 298 8.94 -12.46 5.89
C SER A 298 9.28 -12.07 7.33
N VAL A 299 9.31 -13.05 8.27
CA VAL A 299 9.71 -12.84 9.67
C VAL A 299 11.10 -12.21 9.77
N ASP A 300 12.09 -12.78 9.06
CA ASP A 300 13.47 -12.28 9.10
C ASP A 300 13.55 -10.82 8.61
N ARG A 301 12.83 -10.47 7.54
CA ARG A 301 12.80 -9.11 7.01
C ARG A 301 12.09 -8.15 7.96
N TYR A 302 10.92 -8.50 8.49
CA TYR A 302 10.21 -7.65 9.42
C TYR A 302 11.00 -7.42 10.71
N ARG A 303 11.72 -8.42 11.21
CA ARG A 303 12.63 -8.25 12.36
C ARG A 303 13.79 -7.31 12.04
N ALA A 304 14.40 -7.41 10.85
CA ALA A 304 15.44 -6.51 10.41
C ALA A 304 14.96 -5.06 10.27
N LEU A 305 13.68 -4.87 9.93
CA LEU A 305 13.00 -3.58 9.81
C LEU A 305 12.41 -3.07 11.14
N HIS A 306 12.58 -3.78 12.24
CA HIS A 306 11.98 -3.48 13.55
C HIS A 306 10.44 -3.39 13.53
N MET A 307 9.80 -4.15 12.64
CA MET A 307 8.34 -4.26 12.48
C MET A 307 7.82 -5.46 13.27
N GLU A 308 7.70 -5.30 14.57
CA GLU A 308 7.43 -6.40 15.50
C GLU A 308 6.04 -7.02 15.28
N MET A 309 5.02 -6.19 15.11
CA MET A 309 3.64 -6.63 14.90
C MET A 309 3.50 -7.50 13.63
N GLU A 310 4.07 -7.07 12.52
CA GLU A 310 4.05 -7.79 11.26
C GLU A 310 4.87 -9.10 11.32
N SER A 311 5.98 -9.08 12.09
CA SER A 311 6.77 -10.29 12.37
C SER A 311 5.92 -11.34 13.09
N ILE A 312 5.20 -10.95 14.14
CA ILE A 312 4.33 -11.88 14.91
C ILE A 312 3.20 -12.42 14.02
N ARG A 313 2.61 -11.61 13.14
CA ARG A 313 1.62 -12.11 12.17
C ARG A 313 2.19 -13.17 11.23
N SER A 314 3.43 -13.00 10.77
CA SER A 314 4.10 -14.00 9.94
C SER A 314 4.46 -15.26 10.75
N GLU A 315 4.79 -15.14 12.04
CA GLU A 315 4.97 -16.28 12.95
C GLU A 315 3.65 -17.02 13.17
N TRP A 316 2.54 -16.32 13.30
CA TRP A 316 1.21 -16.95 13.30
C TRP A 316 1.00 -17.82 12.05
N THR A 317 1.33 -17.32 10.86
CA THR A 317 1.27 -18.12 9.62
C THR A 317 2.16 -19.36 9.71
N ILE A 318 3.37 -19.29 10.30
CA ILE A 318 4.24 -20.47 10.55
C ILE A 318 3.53 -21.49 11.42
N GLY A 319 2.88 -21.06 12.50
CA GLY A 319 2.08 -21.95 13.37
C GLY A 319 0.98 -22.66 12.60
N MET A 320 0.25 -21.92 11.74
CA MET A 320 -0.79 -22.50 10.89
C MET A 320 -0.24 -23.49 9.86
N VAL A 321 0.95 -23.26 9.31
CA VAL A 321 1.63 -24.21 8.41
C VAL A 321 1.98 -25.51 9.15
N HIS A 322 2.49 -25.44 10.40
CA HIS A 322 2.75 -26.63 11.22
C HIS A 322 1.47 -27.42 11.46
N LEU A 323 0.37 -26.76 11.83
CA LEU A 323 -0.92 -27.43 12.01
C LEU A 323 -1.40 -28.13 10.72
N ALA A 324 -1.29 -27.44 9.58
CA ALA A 324 -1.68 -27.99 8.28
C ALA A 324 -0.84 -29.21 7.84
N ARG A 325 0.41 -29.31 8.31
CA ARG A 325 1.31 -30.46 8.11
C ARG A 325 1.06 -31.58 9.09
N GLY A 326 0.17 -31.41 10.08
CA GLY A 326 -0.07 -32.38 11.16
C GLY A 326 0.98 -32.32 12.26
N GLU A 327 1.81 -31.29 12.32
CA GLU A 327 2.83 -31.05 13.33
C GLU A 327 2.21 -30.24 14.49
N SER A 328 1.17 -30.81 15.13
CA SER A 328 0.29 -30.06 16.03
C SER A 328 0.99 -29.49 17.25
N ASP A 329 1.94 -30.19 17.85
CA ASP A 329 2.67 -29.72 19.04
C ASP A 329 3.53 -28.50 18.70
N ASP A 330 4.25 -28.56 17.58
CA ASP A 330 5.04 -27.40 17.09
C ASP A 330 4.14 -26.22 16.71
N GLY A 331 3.03 -26.49 16.04
CA GLY A 331 2.05 -25.49 15.67
C GLY A 331 1.45 -24.77 16.89
N LEU A 332 0.97 -25.52 17.88
CA LEU A 332 0.42 -24.96 19.11
C LEU A 332 1.47 -24.13 19.87
N ALA A 333 2.71 -24.61 19.96
CA ALA A 333 3.78 -23.85 20.63
C ALA A 333 4.04 -22.49 19.95
N VAL A 334 4.09 -22.46 18.61
CA VAL A 334 4.28 -21.21 17.86
C VAL A 334 3.07 -20.27 18.03
N LEU A 335 1.84 -20.79 17.96
CA LEU A 335 0.62 -20.00 18.11
C LEU A 335 0.49 -19.42 19.54
N GLU A 336 0.80 -20.20 20.57
CA GLU A 336 0.79 -19.70 21.95
C GLU A 336 1.80 -18.57 22.17
N ASN A 337 3.01 -18.69 21.60
CA ASN A 337 4.00 -17.62 21.64
C ASN A 337 3.52 -16.36 20.90
N ALA A 338 2.91 -16.52 19.72
CA ALA A 338 2.35 -15.39 18.96
C ALA A 338 1.21 -14.71 19.72
N ALA A 339 0.31 -15.47 20.35
CA ALA A 339 -0.77 -14.91 21.16
C ALA A 339 -0.21 -14.09 22.34
N ALA A 340 0.76 -14.64 23.08
CA ALA A 340 1.40 -13.96 24.20
C ALA A 340 2.14 -12.68 23.76
N ALA A 341 2.78 -12.71 22.59
CA ALA A 341 3.44 -11.54 22.01
C ALA A 341 2.42 -10.43 21.65
N PHE A 342 1.30 -10.77 21.04
CA PHE A 342 0.20 -9.82 20.77
C PHE A 342 -0.39 -9.24 22.06
N GLU A 343 -0.58 -10.05 23.10
CA GLU A 343 -1.03 -9.56 24.40
C GLU A 343 -0.04 -8.54 24.99
N THR A 344 1.27 -8.80 24.88
CA THR A 344 2.33 -7.88 25.34
C THR A 344 2.27 -6.52 24.62
N LEU A 345 1.92 -6.54 23.32
CA LEU A 345 1.71 -5.35 22.50
C LEU A 345 0.31 -4.71 22.69
N SER A 346 -0.49 -5.20 23.64
CA SER A 346 -1.88 -4.77 23.86
C SER A 346 -2.79 -4.93 22.64
N MET A 347 -2.47 -5.89 21.77
CA MET A 347 -3.24 -6.25 20.56
C MET A 347 -4.21 -7.39 20.88
N SER A 348 -5.15 -7.13 21.79
CA SER A 348 -6.06 -8.15 22.33
C SER A 348 -6.91 -8.84 21.26
N GLY A 349 -7.29 -8.13 20.18
CA GLY A 349 -8.04 -8.70 19.06
C GLY A 349 -7.22 -9.76 18.30
N ASP A 350 -5.99 -9.43 17.90
CA ASP A 350 -5.09 -10.36 17.21
C ASP A 350 -4.78 -11.58 18.10
N ALA A 351 -4.47 -11.36 19.39
CA ALA A 351 -4.30 -12.44 20.35
C ALA A 351 -5.54 -13.34 20.43
N GLY A 352 -6.72 -12.77 20.43
CA GLY A 352 -8.00 -13.51 20.42
C GLY A 352 -8.16 -14.37 19.17
N PHE A 353 -7.81 -13.86 18.00
CA PHE A 353 -7.88 -14.65 16.76
C PHE A 353 -6.88 -15.82 16.74
N VAL A 354 -5.64 -15.63 17.22
CA VAL A 354 -4.68 -16.72 17.38
C VAL A 354 -5.20 -17.77 18.37
N LYS A 355 -5.78 -17.34 19.50
CA LYS A 355 -6.37 -18.26 20.49
C LYS A 355 -7.59 -19.02 19.95
N LEU A 356 -8.32 -18.48 18.97
CA LEU A 356 -9.35 -19.26 18.26
C LEU A 356 -8.74 -20.42 17.46
N ASP A 357 -7.59 -20.21 16.78
CA ASP A 357 -6.88 -21.29 16.08
C ASP A 357 -6.35 -22.35 17.05
N VAL A 358 -5.80 -21.93 18.18
CA VAL A 358 -5.39 -22.84 19.28
C VAL A 358 -6.59 -23.65 19.77
N CYS A 359 -7.72 -23.00 20.05
CA CYS A 359 -8.93 -23.68 20.53
C CYS A 359 -9.46 -24.68 19.49
N GLU A 360 -9.44 -24.34 18.19
CA GLU A 360 -9.85 -25.25 17.12
C GLU A 360 -8.99 -26.52 17.09
N GLU A 361 -7.66 -26.36 17.21
CA GLU A 361 -6.74 -27.52 17.20
C GLU A 361 -6.88 -28.37 18.45
N LEU A 362 -7.00 -27.79 19.64
CA LEU A 362 -7.23 -28.50 20.89
C LEU A 362 -8.52 -29.33 20.84
N LEU A 363 -9.60 -28.78 20.27
CA LEU A 363 -10.84 -29.53 20.07
C LEU A 363 -10.69 -30.68 19.06
N ARG A 364 -9.89 -30.52 18.02
CA ARG A 364 -9.58 -31.56 17.04
C ARG A 364 -8.80 -32.72 17.67
N ARG A 365 -7.96 -32.40 18.67
CA ARG A 365 -7.18 -33.38 19.46
C ARG A 365 -7.95 -33.95 20.65
N GLU A 366 -9.20 -33.51 20.88
CA GLU A 366 -10.02 -33.85 22.05
C GLU A 366 -9.38 -33.47 23.40
N GLU A 367 -8.51 -32.44 23.38
CA GLU A 367 -7.87 -31.86 24.58
C GLU A 367 -8.80 -30.86 25.27
N TRP A 368 -9.89 -31.41 25.86
CA TRP A 368 -11.00 -30.64 26.38
C TRP A 368 -10.65 -29.66 27.51
N ASN A 369 -9.71 -30.02 28.37
CA ASN A 369 -9.36 -29.20 29.52
C ASN A 369 -8.63 -27.92 29.07
N GLU A 370 -7.68 -28.07 28.15
CA GLU A 370 -6.91 -27.01 27.56
C GLU A 370 -7.82 -26.09 26.69
N ALA A 371 -8.69 -26.73 25.91
CA ALA A 371 -9.69 -25.99 25.11
C ALA A 371 -10.64 -25.15 26.00
N GLU A 372 -11.05 -25.69 27.19
CA GLU A 372 -11.89 -24.94 28.12
C GLU A 372 -11.17 -23.73 28.72
N VAL A 373 -9.90 -23.87 29.09
CA VAL A 373 -9.07 -22.76 29.58
C VAL A 373 -8.94 -21.68 28.50
N THR A 374 -8.64 -22.09 27.26
CA THR A 374 -8.51 -21.18 26.11
C THR A 374 -9.84 -20.45 25.82
N ALA A 375 -10.96 -21.18 25.74
CA ALA A 375 -12.27 -20.62 25.45
C ALA A 375 -12.74 -19.63 26.52
N ARG A 376 -12.42 -19.84 27.79
CA ARG A 376 -12.70 -18.88 28.87
C ARG A 376 -11.93 -17.58 28.72
N GLY A 377 -10.68 -17.64 28.25
CA GLY A 377 -9.83 -16.45 28.03
C GLY A 377 -10.28 -15.60 26.85
N LEU A 378 -10.87 -16.20 25.81
CA LEU A 378 -11.27 -15.51 24.57
C LEU A 378 -12.21 -14.33 24.81
N ALA A 379 -13.22 -14.49 25.68
CA ALA A 379 -14.16 -13.42 25.96
C ALA A 379 -13.47 -12.18 26.52
N SER A 380 -12.47 -12.35 27.40
CA SER A 380 -11.71 -11.23 27.98
C SER A 380 -10.89 -10.50 26.92
N LEU A 381 -10.23 -11.23 26.00
CA LEU A 381 -9.44 -10.66 24.93
C LEU A 381 -10.30 -9.82 23.99
N PHE A 382 -11.43 -10.35 23.54
CA PHE A 382 -12.29 -9.64 22.60
C PHE A 382 -13.11 -8.51 23.26
N ILE A 383 -13.45 -8.60 24.55
CA ILE A 383 -14.01 -7.46 25.30
C ILE A 383 -12.98 -6.32 25.38
N ALA A 384 -11.72 -6.62 25.61
CA ALA A 384 -10.64 -5.62 25.59
C ALA A 384 -10.43 -5.01 24.19
N ALA A 385 -10.77 -5.75 23.13
CA ALA A 385 -10.79 -5.27 21.74
C ALA A 385 -12.07 -4.52 21.34
N HIS A 386 -13.02 -4.30 22.28
CA HIS A 386 -14.28 -3.56 22.07
C HIS A 386 -15.22 -4.16 21.01
N VAL A 387 -15.28 -5.49 20.88
CA VAL A 387 -16.19 -6.16 19.93
C VAL A 387 -17.68 -5.98 20.30
N THR A 388 -18.55 -6.19 19.32
CA THR A 388 -20.00 -6.05 19.44
C THR A 388 -20.63 -7.04 20.45
N THR A 389 -21.88 -6.73 20.85
CA THR A 389 -22.68 -7.64 21.68
C THR A 389 -22.94 -8.98 20.99
N ALA A 390 -23.06 -9.02 19.67
CA ALA A 390 -23.25 -10.25 18.92
C ALA A 390 -22.02 -11.15 19.02
N SER A 391 -20.82 -10.57 18.81
CA SER A 391 -19.54 -11.24 18.95
C SER A 391 -19.33 -11.77 20.37
N THR A 392 -19.65 -10.97 21.40
CA THR A 392 -19.59 -11.42 22.79
C THR A 392 -20.51 -12.63 23.08
N ARG A 393 -21.72 -12.63 22.51
CA ARG A 393 -22.67 -13.77 22.66
C ARG A 393 -22.17 -15.01 21.93
N ALA A 394 -21.56 -14.85 20.76
CA ALA A 394 -20.94 -15.95 20.02
C ALA A 394 -19.81 -16.61 20.82
N LEU A 395 -18.96 -15.80 21.46
CA LEU A 395 -17.88 -16.28 22.33
C LEU A 395 -18.42 -16.99 23.59
N ASP A 396 -19.48 -16.49 24.24
CA ASP A 396 -20.12 -17.16 25.36
C ASP A 396 -20.76 -18.50 24.95
N PHE A 397 -21.34 -18.56 23.75
CA PHE A 397 -21.82 -19.80 23.16
C PHE A 397 -20.69 -20.81 22.96
N LEU A 398 -19.54 -20.41 22.40
CA LEU A 398 -18.36 -21.27 22.24
C LEU A 398 -17.91 -21.80 23.60
N ARG A 399 -17.71 -20.91 24.59
CA ARG A 399 -17.29 -21.28 25.94
C ARG A 399 -18.23 -22.35 26.54
N ARG A 400 -19.56 -22.15 26.52
CA ARG A 400 -20.54 -23.12 27.03
C ARG A 400 -20.51 -24.45 26.26
N SER A 401 -20.33 -24.38 24.94
CA SER A 401 -20.26 -25.59 24.11
C SER A 401 -19.02 -26.42 24.44
N VAL A 402 -17.88 -25.78 24.72
CA VAL A 402 -16.64 -26.44 25.16
C VAL A 402 -16.82 -27.06 26.56
N GLU A 403 -17.35 -26.28 27.53
CA GLU A 403 -17.62 -26.76 28.90
C GLU A 403 -18.56 -27.99 28.92
N ASN A 404 -19.54 -28.01 28.00
CA ASN A 404 -20.46 -29.16 27.87
C ASN A 404 -19.91 -30.30 26.98
N ARG A 405 -18.69 -30.20 26.45
CA ARG A 405 -18.06 -31.12 25.51
C ARG A 405 -18.88 -31.36 24.23
N GLN A 406 -19.52 -30.28 23.74
CA GLN A 406 -20.36 -30.30 22.54
C GLN A 406 -19.75 -29.47 21.40
N ALA A 407 -18.68 -28.71 21.67
CA ALA A 407 -17.99 -27.95 20.67
C ALA A 407 -17.20 -28.81 19.69
N THR A 408 -17.12 -28.36 18.46
CA THR A 408 -16.29 -28.96 17.42
C THR A 408 -15.44 -27.87 16.78
N ALA A 409 -14.50 -28.23 15.92
CA ALA A 409 -13.76 -27.27 15.07
C ALA A 409 -14.73 -26.35 14.28
N GLU A 410 -15.85 -26.88 13.81
CA GLU A 410 -16.88 -26.09 13.12
C GLU A 410 -17.53 -25.05 14.04
N THR A 411 -17.72 -25.38 15.32
CA THR A 411 -18.22 -24.42 16.32
C THR A 411 -17.30 -23.20 16.43
N VAL A 412 -15.96 -23.41 16.42
CA VAL A 412 -14.98 -22.34 16.49
C VAL A 412 -15.04 -21.50 15.22
N ARG A 413 -15.09 -22.12 14.03
CA ARG A 413 -15.20 -21.41 12.75
C ARG A 413 -16.46 -20.57 12.66
N TYR A 414 -17.59 -21.11 13.09
CA TYR A 414 -18.86 -20.38 13.14
C TYR A 414 -18.77 -19.14 14.04
N VAL A 415 -18.18 -19.26 15.22
CA VAL A 415 -17.98 -18.13 16.13
C VAL A 415 -17.01 -17.11 15.54
N ARG A 416 -15.94 -17.57 14.87
CA ARG A 416 -14.96 -16.72 14.17
C ARG A 416 -15.65 -15.79 13.17
N GLU A 417 -16.63 -16.27 12.39
CA GLU A 417 -17.36 -15.43 11.42
C GLU A 417 -18.08 -14.26 12.09
N TYR A 418 -18.66 -14.45 13.29
CA TYR A 418 -19.29 -13.37 14.04
C TYR A 418 -18.26 -12.34 14.53
N VAL A 419 -17.15 -12.82 15.04
CA VAL A 419 -16.08 -11.93 15.58
C VAL A 419 -15.36 -11.19 14.45
N THR A 420 -15.18 -11.82 13.30
CA THR A 420 -14.54 -11.19 12.12
C THR A 420 -15.44 -10.14 11.50
N ALA A 421 -16.74 -10.43 11.35
CA ALA A 421 -17.69 -9.47 10.77
C ALA A 421 -17.94 -8.28 11.69
N ASP A 422 -17.95 -8.52 13.00
CA ASP A 422 -18.20 -7.57 14.10
C ASP A 422 -19.29 -6.51 13.79
N ASP A 423 -20.37 -6.97 13.14
CA ASP A 423 -21.48 -6.13 12.68
C ASP A 423 -22.44 -5.81 13.86
N PRO A 424 -22.58 -4.55 14.28
CA PRO A 424 -23.47 -4.16 15.37
C PRO A 424 -24.96 -4.38 15.05
N ALA A 425 -25.34 -4.49 13.78
CA ALA A 425 -26.71 -4.77 13.36
C ALA A 425 -27.04 -6.27 13.37
N ARG A 426 -26.02 -7.12 13.33
CA ARG A 426 -26.18 -8.59 13.33
C ARG A 426 -26.56 -9.09 14.71
N ARG A 427 -27.52 -10.01 14.77
CA ARG A 427 -27.86 -10.75 16.01
C ARG A 427 -27.19 -12.10 15.99
N PHE A 428 -26.64 -12.53 17.14
CA PHE A 428 -26.12 -13.89 17.25
C PHE A 428 -27.27 -14.90 17.26
N GLU A 429 -27.20 -15.85 16.36
CA GLU A 429 -28.07 -17.03 16.27
C GLU A 429 -27.20 -18.27 16.47
N PRO A 430 -27.47 -19.14 17.46
CA PRO A 430 -26.73 -20.40 17.59
C PRO A 430 -26.89 -21.25 16.32
N PRO A 431 -25.87 -21.98 15.89
CA PRO A 431 -26.01 -22.90 14.76
C PRO A 431 -27.13 -23.89 15.11
N SER A 432 -28.01 -24.16 14.14
CA SER A 432 -29.01 -25.20 14.30
C SER A 432 -28.29 -26.52 14.53
N VAL A 433 -28.33 -27.04 15.76
CA VAL A 433 -27.78 -28.36 16.07
C VAL A 433 -28.55 -29.32 15.19
N ALA A 434 -27.88 -29.87 14.18
CA ALA A 434 -28.40 -31.08 13.54
C ALA A 434 -28.42 -32.14 14.63
N VAL A 435 -29.60 -32.41 15.16
CA VAL A 435 -29.84 -33.57 16.05
C VAL A 435 -29.64 -34.81 15.18
N ASN A 436 -28.47 -35.42 15.27
CA ASN A 436 -28.20 -36.76 14.79
C ASN A 436 -28.20 -37.71 15.98
#